data_711c0d38202f5992ade97bb6c02fe50a
#
_entry.id   711c0d38202f5992ade97bb6c02fe50a
#
_cell.length_a   1.000
_cell.length_b   1.000
_cell.length_c   1.000
_cell.angle_alpha   90.00
_cell.angle_beta   90.00
_cell.angle_gamma   90.00
#
_symmetry.space_group_name_H-M   'P 1'
#
loop_
_entity.id
_entity.type
_entity.pdbx_description
1 polymer ?
#
loop_
_entity_poly.entity_id
_entity_poly.type
_entity_poly.pdbx_seq_one_letter_code
_entity_poly.pdbx_strand_id
1 'polypeptide(L)'
;MRRFALAALAIASLAVLAACQGGARRPACPAGQVCLEYGNESDPLSLDPQTSNLVTESRVIGDLMVGLTTEAPDGKAIPGMATSWEASADGLTWTFHLRNANWSDGRPVTADDFVYAYRRILDPKTASIYAYLVTILKNGQAVNDGKAPLSAVGAAAPDAHTLVLTLEHPAPYLPQLLMHQSFYPVPKHVVEKLGEAWVRPGSYVSNGPYRLVSFHLGDMVQVAKNPQFYDAAHVCVDRIDYYPTADVVSAERRVQRGELDINTTFQSNRLAHIREVMPGYARPALVQATYYLSFNTRDVKPLKDVRVRRALSEAIDREFITDKLQRAGQKPAYSFVPPGVSNYAYGAQLRWAAEPLAQRQIEARALLAQAGFSARHPLKLELKVANATETLLLAEAVQADWRDIGVEATIAQNETQIAFAAYRNRDFQVGAMSWYADFDDPVTFLGLLKSDVGEQNYGDYKNPAYDALLEAADKEPDAVKRAQTLKRAEQMMLDDEGMAPIGFSVSRSLVNPKVTGWEPNPLNFHRARWLCVRRS
;
A
#
# COMPACT_ATOMS: atom_id res chain seq x y z
N MET A 1 0.57 21.38 67.58
CA MET A 1 0.23 20.21 66.72
C MET A 1 -0.47 20.55 65.40
N ARG A 2 -1.20 21.67 65.24
CA ARG A 2 -1.87 22.04 63.95
C ARG A 2 -0.95 22.57 62.84
N ARG A 3 0.25 23.05 63.14
CA ARG A 3 1.20 23.61 62.12
C ARG A 3 2.02 22.52 61.39
N PHE A 4 2.18 21.34 61.98
CA PHE A 4 2.90 20.22 61.34
C PHE A 4 2.04 19.42 60.37
N ALA A 5 0.70 19.41 60.56
CA ALA A 5 -0.22 18.71 59.67
C ALA A 5 -0.40 19.38 58.29
N LEU A 6 -0.30 20.74 58.25
CA LEU A 6 -0.40 21.51 56.99
C LEU A 6 0.85 21.41 56.11
N ALA A 7 2.03 21.25 56.70
CA ALA A 7 3.28 21.05 55.93
C ALA A 7 3.35 19.66 55.29
N ALA A 8 2.85 18.63 55.97
CA ALA A 8 2.79 17.27 55.41
C ALA A 8 1.80 17.11 54.24
N LEU A 9 0.66 17.83 54.27
CA LEU A 9 -0.29 17.84 53.14
C LEU A 9 0.24 18.55 51.90
N ALA A 10 1.01 19.64 52.08
CA ALA A 10 1.60 20.39 50.95
C ALA A 10 2.70 19.59 50.23
N ILE A 11 3.49 18.81 50.96
CA ILE A 11 4.52 17.94 50.38
C ILE A 11 3.91 16.76 49.66
N ALA A 12 2.83 16.16 50.18
CA ALA A 12 2.10 15.10 49.53
C ALA A 12 1.43 15.54 48.22
N SER A 13 0.90 16.78 48.17
CA SER A 13 0.29 17.36 46.94
C SER A 13 1.32 17.66 45.86
N LEU A 14 2.55 18.05 46.20
CA LEU A 14 3.63 18.23 45.21
C LEU A 14 4.16 16.90 44.65
N ALA A 15 4.16 15.82 45.45
CA ALA A 15 4.57 14.49 44.98
C ALA A 15 3.55 13.87 44.01
N VAL A 16 2.25 14.14 44.19
CA VAL A 16 1.20 13.66 43.27
C VAL A 16 1.20 14.40 41.93
N LEU A 17 1.55 15.71 41.93
CA LEU A 17 1.69 16.49 40.69
C LEU A 17 2.93 16.08 39.86
N ALA A 18 3.98 15.55 40.48
CA ALA A 18 5.15 15.03 39.78
C ALA A 18 4.89 13.64 39.17
N ALA A 19 3.95 12.84 39.70
CA ALA A 19 3.59 11.52 39.17
C ALA A 19 2.70 11.59 37.92
N CYS A 20 2.01 12.71 37.65
CA CYS A 20 1.20 12.89 36.43
C CYS A 20 1.98 13.40 35.21
N GLN A 21 3.30 13.64 35.33
CA GLN A 21 4.16 13.99 34.18
C GLN A 21 4.91 12.80 33.59
N GLY A 22 4.48 11.58 33.91
CA GLY A 22 5.00 10.34 33.32
C GLY A 22 4.46 10.02 31.94
N GLY A 23 4.44 10.98 31.01
CA GLY A 23 4.49 10.64 29.58
C GLY A 23 5.80 9.89 29.34
N ALA A 24 5.78 8.73 28.71
CA ALA A 24 6.96 7.95 28.41
C ALA A 24 8.02 8.89 27.79
N ARG A 25 9.11 9.15 28.53
CA ARG A 25 10.19 10.00 28.04
C ARG A 25 10.80 9.30 26.85
N ARG A 26 10.81 9.97 25.70
CA ARG A 26 11.55 9.54 24.52
C ARG A 26 12.92 9.00 24.94
N PRO A 27 13.36 7.85 24.41
CA PRO A 27 14.74 7.43 24.57
C PRO A 27 15.65 8.48 23.93
N ALA A 28 16.48 9.13 24.69
CA ALA A 28 17.44 10.10 24.15
C ALA A 28 18.31 9.42 23.09
N CYS A 29 18.60 10.13 22.00
CA CYS A 29 19.57 9.64 21.01
C CYS A 29 20.96 9.57 21.68
N PRO A 30 21.64 8.42 21.69
CA PRO A 30 22.96 8.30 22.29
C PRO A 30 23.95 9.26 21.65
N ALA A 31 24.87 9.78 22.44
CA ALA A 31 25.91 10.67 21.94
C ALA A 31 26.70 10.00 20.82
N GLY A 32 26.88 10.70 19.72
CA GLY A 32 27.60 10.18 18.56
C GLY A 32 26.74 9.42 17.53
N GLN A 33 25.51 9.01 17.86
CA GLN A 33 24.60 8.30 16.94
C GLN A 33 23.68 9.27 16.19
N VAL A 34 23.17 8.83 15.04
CA VAL A 34 22.11 9.46 14.25
C VAL A 34 20.83 8.70 14.50
N CYS A 35 19.81 9.35 15.10
CA CYS A 35 18.50 8.78 15.35
C CYS A 35 17.46 9.43 14.45
N LEU A 36 16.42 8.68 14.08
CA LEU A 36 15.30 9.13 13.27
C LEU A 36 13.99 8.79 13.99
N GLU A 37 13.18 9.80 14.26
CA GLU A 37 11.88 9.69 14.90
C GLU A 37 10.80 9.68 13.84
N TYR A 38 10.14 8.52 13.64
CA TYR A 38 9.29 8.26 12.49
C TYR A 38 7.83 8.00 12.91
N GLY A 39 6.90 8.85 12.48
CA GLY A 39 5.46 8.63 12.64
C GLY A 39 4.95 7.64 11.59
N ASN A 40 4.44 6.50 12.04
CA ASN A 40 4.10 5.34 11.21
C ASN A 40 2.58 5.08 11.10
N GLU A 41 1.73 6.08 11.30
CA GLU A 41 0.26 6.01 11.24
C GLU A 41 -0.34 5.06 12.29
N SER A 42 -0.18 3.75 12.15
CA SER A 42 -0.65 2.75 13.12
C SER A 42 0.45 1.80 13.53
N ASP A 43 0.21 1.05 14.60
CA ASP A 43 1.07 -0.08 14.94
C ASP A 43 1.03 -1.14 13.84
N PRO A 44 2.16 -1.78 13.51
CA PRO A 44 2.15 -3.00 12.73
C PRO A 44 1.46 -4.13 13.52
N LEU A 45 0.61 -4.90 12.86
CA LEU A 45 0.00 -6.11 13.45
C LEU A 45 0.96 -7.28 13.43
N SER A 46 1.81 -7.34 12.41
CA SER A 46 2.85 -8.36 12.23
C SER A 46 4.08 -7.74 11.57
N LEU A 47 5.25 -8.32 11.86
CA LEU A 47 6.50 -8.04 11.12
C LEU A 47 6.93 -9.24 10.26
N ASP A 48 6.05 -10.23 10.08
CA ASP A 48 6.25 -11.33 9.14
C ASP A 48 5.95 -10.84 7.71
N PRO A 49 6.94 -10.78 6.80
CA PRO A 49 6.74 -10.26 5.45
C PRO A 49 5.70 -11.06 4.64
N GLN A 50 5.39 -12.28 5.04
CA GLN A 50 4.50 -13.17 4.32
C GLN A 50 3.04 -13.17 4.83
N THR A 51 2.78 -12.58 6.00
CA THR A 51 1.42 -12.45 6.56
C THR A 51 0.97 -11.00 6.74
N SER A 52 1.88 -10.04 6.61
CA SER A 52 1.61 -8.60 6.71
C SER A 52 0.91 -8.08 5.44
N ASN A 53 0.02 -7.09 5.61
CA ASN A 53 -0.77 -6.52 4.53
C ASN A 53 -0.99 -5.00 4.62
N LEU A 54 -0.40 -4.34 5.62
CA LEU A 54 -0.52 -2.91 5.82
C LEU A 54 0.74 -2.17 5.36
N VAL A 55 0.57 -0.96 4.84
CA VAL A 55 1.69 -0.07 4.49
C VAL A 55 2.59 0.23 5.70
N THR A 56 1.98 0.33 6.88
CA THR A 56 2.69 0.55 8.16
C THR A 56 3.61 -0.60 8.55
N GLU A 57 3.24 -1.82 8.19
CA GLU A 57 4.05 -3.04 8.33
C GLU A 57 5.15 -3.10 7.29
N SER A 58 4.78 -2.87 6.01
CA SER A 58 5.71 -2.88 4.87
C SER A 58 6.87 -1.90 5.05
N ARG A 59 6.61 -0.76 5.69
CA ARG A 59 7.63 0.26 5.97
C ARG A 59 8.69 -0.26 6.92
N VAL A 60 8.28 -0.84 8.04
CA VAL A 60 9.20 -1.42 9.03
C VAL A 60 9.89 -2.67 8.48
N ILE A 61 9.14 -3.57 7.84
CA ILE A 61 9.67 -4.80 7.24
C ILE A 61 10.74 -4.48 6.19
N GLY A 62 10.50 -3.49 5.32
CA GLY A 62 11.47 -3.11 4.29
C GLY A 62 12.75 -2.46 4.81
N ASP A 63 12.78 -2.02 6.06
CA ASP A 63 14.00 -1.59 6.75
C ASP A 63 14.67 -2.75 7.50
N LEU A 64 13.93 -3.81 7.85
CA LEU A 64 14.47 -5.01 8.47
C LEU A 64 14.97 -6.06 7.46
N MET A 65 14.37 -6.10 6.26
CA MET A 65 14.59 -7.15 5.27
C MET A 65 14.91 -6.58 3.89
N VAL A 66 15.60 -7.36 3.06
CA VAL A 66 15.90 -7.03 1.65
C VAL A 66 15.62 -8.25 0.78
N GLY A 67 14.86 -8.04 -0.32
CA GLY A 67 14.56 -9.05 -1.33
C GLY A 67 15.68 -9.28 -2.34
N LEU A 68 15.38 -9.99 -3.43
CA LEU A 68 16.30 -10.15 -4.57
C LEU A 68 16.64 -8.79 -5.17
N THR A 69 15.62 -7.97 -5.36
CA THR A 69 15.72 -6.56 -5.72
C THR A 69 15.27 -5.69 -4.55
N THR A 70 15.58 -4.42 -4.58
CA THR A 70 15.17 -3.41 -3.59
C THR A 70 14.93 -2.08 -4.29
N GLU A 71 14.31 -1.13 -3.58
CA GLU A 71 13.97 0.18 -4.12
C GLU A 71 15.15 1.16 -4.06
N ALA A 72 15.42 1.84 -5.17
CA ALA A 72 16.19 3.07 -5.18
C ALA A 72 15.36 4.23 -4.58
N PRO A 73 15.97 5.39 -4.24
CA PRO A 73 15.21 6.55 -3.75
C PRO A 73 14.10 7.01 -4.70
N ASP A 74 14.28 6.87 -6.02
CA ASP A 74 13.30 7.20 -7.06
C ASP A 74 12.24 6.11 -7.30
N GLY A 75 12.27 5.01 -6.52
CA GLY A 75 11.33 3.89 -6.59
C GLY A 75 11.66 2.82 -7.63
N LYS A 76 12.76 2.95 -8.38
CA LYS A 76 13.16 1.92 -9.35
C LYS A 76 13.76 0.71 -8.66
N ALA A 77 13.57 -0.47 -9.30
CA ALA A 77 14.20 -1.70 -8.86
C ALA A 77 15.72 -1.67 -9.10
N ILE A 78 16.48 -1.93 -8.05
CA ILE A 78 17.93 -2.06 -8.09
C ILE A 78 18.36 -3.38 -7.44
N PRO A 79 19.61 -3.85 -7.64
CA PRO A 79 20.16 -5.02 -6.97
C PRO A 79 20.01 -4.97 -5.44
N GLY A 80 19.30 -5.96 -4.88
CA GLY A 80 19.18 -6.22 -3.45
C GLY A 80 20.11 -7.35 -3.02
N MET A 81 19.54 -8.51 -2.67
CA MET A 81 20.33 -9.73 -2.43
C MET A 81 20.91 -10.32 -3.72
N ALA A 82 20.20 -10.19 -4.85
CA ALA A 82 20.78 -10.47 -6.16
C ALA A 82 21.73 -9.34 -6.58
N THR A 83 22.89 -9.68 -7.15
CA THR A 83 23.82 -8.73 -7.77
C THR A 83 23.51 -8.53 -9.25
N SER A 84 22.94 -9.54 -9.88
CA SER A 84 22.51 -9.57 -11.28
C SER A 84 21.45 -10.62 -11.50
N TRP A 85 20.76 -10.53 -12.63
CA TRP A 85 19.79 -11.52 -13.09
C TRP A 85 19.73 -11.54 -14.61
N GLU A 86 19.26 -12.67 -15.14
CA GLU A 86 19.00 -12.87 -16.56
C GLU A 86 17.71 -13.64 -16.76
N ALA A 87 17.00 -13.34 -17.85
CA ALA A 87 15.81 -14.05 -18.27
C ALA A 87 16.10 -14.89 -19.51
N SER A 88 15.48 -16.06 -19.60
CA SER A 88 15.45 -16.85 -20.84
C SER A 88 14.75 -16.09 -21.98
N ALA A 89 15.01 -16.48 -23.21
CA ALA A 89 14.46 -15.80 -24.40
C ALA A 89 12.91 -15.81 -24.44
N ASP A 90 12.29 -16.81 -23.82
CA ASP A 90 10.82 -16.90 -23.67
C ASP A 90 10.28 -16.14 -22.44
N GLY A 91 11.17 -15.55 -21.63
CA GLY A 91 10.79 -14.82 -20.42
C GLY A 91 10.27 -15.68 -19.26
N LEU A 92 10.32 -17.01 -19.38
CA LEU A 92 9.74 -17.93 -18.38
C LEU A 92 10.72 -18.35 -17.29
N THR A 93 12.01 -18.33 -17.56
CA THR A 93 13.02 -18.71 -16.56
C THR A 93 13.93 -17.53 -16.24
N TRP A 94 14.04 -17.23 -14.97
CA TRP A 94 14.90 -16.16 -14.46
C TRP A 94 15.95 -16.74 -13.52
N THR A 95 17.22 -16.41 -13.77
CA THR A 95 18.35 -16.82 -12.93
C THR A 95 18.87 -15.60 -12.18
N PHE A 96 18.95 -15.68 -10.86
CA PHE A 96 19.45 -14.63 -9.98
C PHE A 96 20.74 -15.06 -9.33
N HIS A 97 21.78 -14.21 -9.39
CA HIS A 97 23.08 -14.43 -8.76
C HIS A 97 23.15 -13.65 -7.44
N LEU A 98 23.22 -14.37 -6.33
CA LEU A 98 23.18 -13.77 -5.00
C LEU A 98 24.58 -13.33 -4.53
N ARG A 99 24.62 -12.20 -3.83
CA ARG A 99 25.82 -11.74 -3.12
C ARG A 99 26.10 -12.58 -1.89
N ASN A 100 27.36 -12.57 -1.45
CA ASN A 100 27.70 -13.02 -0.11
C ASN A 100 27.15 -12.00 0.90
N ALA A 101 26.24 -12.42 1.74
CA ALA A 101 25.64 -11.61 2.81
C ALA A 101 25.22 -12.51 3.96
N ASN A 102 25.11 -11.92 5.14
CA ASN A 102 24.71 -12.63 6.34
C ASN A 102 23.37 -12.15 6.87
N TRP A 103 22.67 -13.03 7.51
CA TRP A 103 21.64 -12.70 8.47
C TRP A 103 22.24 -11.96 9.67
N SER A 104 21.41 -11.23 10.42
CA SER A 104 21.86 -10.46 11.60
C SER A 104 22.42 -11.32 12.74
N ASP A 105 22.21 -12.64 12.71
CA ASP A 105 22.81 -13.62 13.61
C ASP A 105 24.16 -14.17 13.12
N GLY A 106 24.65 -13.69 11.95
CA GLY A 106 25.92 -14.06 11.35
C GLY A 106 25.88 -15.28 10.43
N ARG A 107 24.74 -15.95 10.26
CA ARG A 107 24.62 -17.05 9.29
C ARG A 107 24.49 -16.51 7.86
N PRO A 108 25.00 -17.24 6.84
CA PRO A 108 24.87 -16.81 5.46
C PRO A 108 23.40 -16.80 5.01
N VAL A 109 23.03 -15.80 4.21
CA VAL A 109 21.78 -15.80 3.45
C VAL A 109 22.01 -16.58 2.17
N THR A 110 21.18 -17.56 1.88
CA THR A 110 21.32 -18.47 0.74
C THR A 110 20.10 -18.49 -0.16
N ALA A 111 20.24 -19.04 -1.37
CA ALA A 111 19.13 -19.25 -2.28
C ALA A 111 18.04 -20.17 -1.69
N ASP A 112 18.41 -21.11 -0.81
CA ASP A 112 17.43 -21.95 -0.10
C ASP A 112 16.50 -21.17 0.83
N ASP A 113 16.92 -20.04 1.40
CA ASP A 113 16.05 -19.18 2.21
C ASP A 113 14.92 -18.57 1.37
N PHE A 114 15.20 -18.22 0.11
CA PHE A 114 14.20 -17.76 -0.84
C PHE A 114 13.26 -18.88 -1.28
N VAL A 115 13.79 -20.05 -1.64
CA VAL A 115 12.96 -21.20 -2.00
C VAL A 115 12.03 -21.57 -0.84
N TYR A 116 12.54 -21.56 0.38
CA TYR A 116 11.74 -21.79 1.57
C TYR A 116 10.65 -20.73 1.74
N ALA A 117 10.98 -19.45 1.59
CA ALA A 117 10.05 -18.35 1.69
C ALA A 117 8.89 -18.46 0.69
N TYR A 118 9.18 -18.77 -0.58
CA TYR A 118 8.15 -18.90 -1.62
C TYR A 118 7.25 -20.11 -1.41
N ARG A 119 7.79 -21.22 -0.92
CA ARG A 119 6.99 -22.38 -0.51
C ARG A 119 6.11 -22.07 0.69
N ARG A 120 6.64 -21.31 1.67
CA ARG A 120 5.90 -20.96 2.89
C ARG A 120 4.72 -20.02 2.59
N ILE A 121 4.90 -18.98 1.78
CA ILE A 121 3.83 -18.03 1.46
C ILE A 121 2.70 -18.69 0.66
N LEU A 122 3.04 -19.68 -0.18
CA LEU A 122 2.07 -20.45 -0.97
C LEU A 122 1.46 -21.63 -0.22
N ASP A 123 1.96 -21.98 0.97
CA ASP A 123 1.32 -22.99 1.82
C ASP A 123 -0.04 -22.47 2.32
N PRO A 124 -1.15 -23.17 2.05
CA PRO A 124 -2.47 -22.78 2.56
C PRO A 124 -2.50 -22.54 4.07
N LYS A 125 -1.62 -23.21 4.83
CA LYS A 125 -1.52 -23.04 6.28
C LYS A 125 -0.98 -21.66 6.69
N THR A 126 -0.21 -21.01 5.84
CA THR A 126 0.28 -19.64 6.08
C THR A 126 -0.85 -18.61 5.96
N ALA A 127 -1.90 -18.93 5.22
CA ALA A 127 -3.07 -18.08 4.99
C ALA A 127 -2.69 -16.65 4.56
N SER A 128 -1.68 -16.53 3.69
CA SER A 128 -1.20 -15.23 3.22
C SER A 128 -2.20 -14.58 2.28
N ILE A 129 -2.58 -13.33 2.58
CA ILE A 129 -3.44 -12.52 1.71
C ILE A 129 -2.72 -12.18 0.39
N TYR A 130 -1.39 -12.06 0.43
CA TYR A 130 -0.55 -11.74 -0.73
C TYR A 130 0.00 -12.96 -1.47
N ALA A 131 -0.47 -14.19 -1.16
CA ALA A 131 -0.06 -15.40 -1.88
C ALA A 131 -0.31 -15.26 -3.41
N TYR A 132 -1.36 -14.52 -3.82
CA TYR A 132 -1.69 -14.30 -5.23
C TYR A 132 -0.57 -13.65 -6.04
N LEU A 133 0.27 -12.81 -5.45
CA LEU A 133 1.45 -12.24 -6.14
C LEU A 133 2.48 -13.32 -6.47
N VAL A 134 2.62 -14.32 -5.61
CA VAL A 134 3.63 -15.38 -5.74
C VAL A 134 3.12 -16.54 -6.60
N THR A 135 1.83 -16.60 -6.92
CA THR A 135 1.26 -17.58 -7.87
C THR A 135 1.76 -17.41 -9.30
N ILE A 136 2.44 -16.30 -9.60
CA ILE A 136 3.20 -16.12 -10.86
C ILE A 136 4.29 -17.18 -11.05
N LEU A 137 4.81 -17.78 -9.97
CA LEU A 137 5.73 -18.90 -10.05
C LEU A 137 5.00 -20.15 -10.54
N LYS A 138 5.65 -20.94 -11.39
CA LYS A 138 5.10 -22.18 -11.94
C LYS A 138 4.50 -23.06 -10.84
N ASN A 139 3.30 -23.60 -11.07
CA ASN A 139 2.48 -24.35 -10.12
C ASN A 139 2.05 -23.57 -8.87
N GLY A 140 2.32 -22.27 -8.78
CA GLY A 140 2.04 -21.46 -7.59
C GLY A 140 0.58 -21.51 -7.19
N GLN A 141 -0.36 -21.32 -8.12
CA GLN A 141 -1.80 -21.40 -7.85
C GLN A 141 -2.21 -22.80 -7.37
N ALA A 142 -1.72 -23.86 -8.04
CA ALA A 142 -2.07 -25.24 -7.66
C ALA A 142 -1.54 -25.59 -6.26
N VAL A 143 -0.39 -25.06 -5.88
CA VAL A 143 0.18 -25.22 -4.53
C VAL A 143 -0.64 -24.44 -3.51
N ASN A 144 -0.99 -23.20 -3.81
CA ASN A 144 -1.79 -22.36 -2.92
C ASN A 144 -3.21 -22.91 -2.70
N ASP A 145 -3.78 -23.58 -3.71
CA ASP A 145 -5.06 -24.29 -3.59
C ASP A 145 -4.95 -25.64 -2.83
N GLY A 146 -3.75 -26.05 -2.44
CA GLY A 146 -3.51 -27.39 -1.85
C GLY A 146 -3.60 -28.56 -2.82
N LYS A 147 -3.62 -28.30 -4.15
CA LYS A 147 -3.73 -29.29 -5.23
C LYS A 147 -2.37 -29.86 -5.68
N ALA A 148 -1.27 -29.22 -5.30
CA ALA A 148 0.10 -29.66 -5.58
C ALA A 148 0.99 -29.55 -4.34
N PRO A 149 2.05 -30.35 -4.20
CA PRO A 149 2.96 -30.27 -3.08
C PRO A 149 3.80 -28.98 -3.14
N LEU A 150 4.27 -28.48 -1.98
CA LEU A 150 5.12 -27.26 -1.88
C LEU A 150 6.39 -27.36 -2.72
N SER A 151 6.92 -28.57 -2.93
CA SER A 151 8.10 -28.82 -3.76
C SER A 151 7.87 -28.57 -5.26
N ALA A 152 6.61 -28.47 -5.72
CA ALA A 152 6.26 -28.22 -7.12
C ALA A 152 6.38 -26.74 -7.53
N VAL A 153 6.53 -25.82 -6.56
CA VAL A 153 6.73 -24.39 -6.83
C VAL A 153 7.94 -24.18 -7.73
N GLY A 154 7.79 -23.36 -8.76
CA GLY A 154 8.83 -22.99 -9.73
C GLY A 154 9.97 -22.17 -9.13
N ALA A 155 10.58 -22.65 -8.05
CA ALA A 155 11.73 -22.02 -7.40
C ALA A 155 12.76 -23.10 -7.00
N ALA A 156 13.99 -22.94 -7.46
CA ALA A 156 15.08 -23.87 -7.20
C ALA A 156 16.38 -23.14 -6.83
N ALA A 157 17.16 -23.76 -5.94
CA ALA A 157 18.49 -23.32 -5.54
C ALA A 157 19.52 -24.37 -5.97
N PRO A 158 20.10 -24.26 -7.18
CA PRO A 158 21.14 -25.20 -7.64
C PRO A 158 22.38 -25.18 -6.74
N ASP A 159 22.68 -24.03 -6.17
CA ASP A 159 23.72 -23.82 -5.17
C ASP A 159 23.32 -22.67 -4.21
N ALA A 160 24.17 -22.36 -3.24
CA ALA A 160 23.88 -21.35 -2.21
C ALA A 160 23.70 -19.92 -2.76
N HIS A 161 24.22 -19.63 -3.95
CA HIS A 161 24.27 -18.29 -4.53
C HIS A 161 23.52 -18.16 -5.85
N THR A 162 22.88 -19.22 -6.31
CA THR A 162 22.08 -19.23 -7.54
C THR A 162 20.64 -19.58 -7.23
N LEU A 163 19.72 -18.66 -7.55
CA LEU A 163 18.27 -18.90 -7.46
C LEU A 163 17.68 -18.89 -8.86
N VAL A 164 16.96 -19.94 -9.20
CA VAL A 164 16.24 -20.06 -10.48
C VAL A 164 14.74 -20.00 -10.21
N LEU A 165 14.05 -19.05 -10.85
CA LEU A 165 12.60 -18.93 -10.83
C LEU A 165 12.03 -19.30 -12.19
N THR A 166 11.06 -20.20 -12.21
CA THR A 166 10.27 -20.53 -13.39
C THR A 166 8.86 -19.96 -13.21
N LEU A 167 8.37 -19.22 -14.20
CA LEU A 167 7.11 -18.50 -14.17
C LEU A 167 6.01 -19.28 -14.93
N GLU A 168 4.75 -18.99 -14.62
CA GLU A 168 3.57 -19.45 -15.40
C GLU A 168 3.45 -18.73 -16.74
N HIS A 169 3.85 -17.47 -16.80
CA HIS A 169 3.83 -16.64 -18.01
C HIS A 169 4.98 -15.62 -17.95
N PRO A 170 5.41 -15.03 -19.09
CA PRO A 170 6.44 -13.99 -19.09
C PRO A 170 6.03 -12.78 -18.25
N ALA A 171 6.96 -12.26 -17.48
CA ALA A 171 6.74 -11.08 -16.63
C ALA A 171 7.93 -10.13 -16.70
N PRO A 172 7.94 -9.20 -17.65
CA PRO A 172 9.04 -8.23 -17.78
C PRO A 172 9.16 -7.29 -16.58
N TYR A 173 8.11 -7.21 -15.77
CA TYR A 173 8.05 -6.46 -14.51
C TYR A 173 8.52 -7.26 -13.29
N LEU A 174 9.03 -8.48 -13.46
CA LEU A 174 9.44 -9.32 -12.33
C LEU A 174 10.43 -8.61 -11.38
N PRO A 175 11.46 -7.89 -11.85
CA PRO A 175 12.34 -7.17 -10.93
C PRO A 175 11.63 -6.13 -10.04
N GLN A 176 10.59 -5.47 -10.54
CA GLN A 176 9.75 -4.55 -9.78
C GLN A 176 8.86 -5.30 -8.78
N LEU A 177 8.25 -6.41 -9.21
CA LEU A 177 7.43 -7.25 -8.34
C LEU A 177 8.23 -7.83 -7.17
N LEU A 178 9.49 -8.21 -7.40
CA LEU A 178 10.37 -8.80 -6.38
C LEU A 178 10.81 -7.80 -5.29
N MET A 179 10.53 -6.51 -5.44
CA MET A 179 10.67 -5.52 -4.35
C MET A 179 9.59 -5.66 -3.28
N HIS A 180 8.44 -6.30 -3.62
CA HIS A 180 7.36 -6.48 -2.67
C HIS A 180 7.76 -7.47 -1.57
N GLN A 181 7.41 -7.16 -0.32
CA GLN A 181 7.79 -7.94 0.86
C GLN A 181 7.41 -9.43 0.81
N SER A 182 6.37 -9.79 0.07
CA SER A 182 5.94 -11.18 -0.12
C SER A 182 7.02 -12.06 -0.76
N PHE A 183 7.98 -11.47 -1.46
CA PHE A 183 9.12 -12.15 -2.08
C PHE A 183 10.41 -12.09 -1.25
N TYR A 184 10.37 -11.52 -0.05
CA TYR A 184 11.57 -11.46 0.79
C TYR A 184 11.92 -12.84 1.34
N PRO A 185 13.23 -13.15 1.49
CA PRO A 185 13.64 -14.38 2.13
C PRO A 185 13.25 -14.34 3.61
N VAL A 186 13.04 -15.48 4.22
CA VAL A 186 12.89 -15.58 5.67
C VAL A 186 13.94 -16.53 6.25
N PRO A 187 14.44 -16.30 7.46
CA PRO A 187 15.51 -17.11 8.06
C PRO A 187 14.97 -18.51 8.41
N LYS A 188 15.03 -19.44 7.48
CA LYS A 188 14.50 -20.81 7.59
C LYS A 188 14.85 -21.44 8.94
N HIS A 189 16.10 -21.34 9.35
CA HIS A 189 16.59 -21.94 10.60
C HIS A 189 15.95 -21.38 11.88
N VAL A 190 15.38 -20.17 11.81
CA VAL A 190 14.65 -19.54 12.93
C VAL A 190 13.17 -19.85 12.83
N VAL A 191 12.60 -19.71 11.62
CA VAL A 191 11.17 -19.95 11.38
C VAL A 191 10.79 -21.39 11.69
N GLU A 192 11.56 -22.36 11.25
CA GLU A 192 11.32 -23.79 11.55
C GLU A 192 11.41 -24.11 13.05
N LYS A 193 12.26 -23.40 13.79
CA LYS A 193 12.46 -23.61 15.21
C LYS A 193 11.38 -22.95 16.07
N LEU A 194 10.93 -21.75 15.71
CA LEU A 194 10.11 -20.89 16.57
C LEU A 194 8.67 -20.73 16.08
N GLY A 195 8.35 -21.20 14.85
CA GLY A 195 7.04 -20.96 14.24
C GLY A 195 6.72 -19.47 14.23
N GLU A 196 5.49 -19.09 14.54
CA GLU A 196 5.04 -17.67 14.54
C GLU A 196 5.80 -16.77 15.51
N ALA A 197 6.48 -17.32 16.49
CA ALA A 197 7.24 -16.52 17.47
C ALA A 197 8.53 -15.94 16.92
N TRP A 198 8.93 -16.30 15.70
CA TRP A 198 10.17 -15.82 15.07
C TRP A 198 10.21 -14.29 14.87
N VAL A 199 9.05 -13.65 14.73
CA VAL A 199 8.92 -12.19 14.53
C VAL A 199 9.04 -11.36 15.80
N ARG A 200 9.23 -11.97 16.97
CA ARG A 200 9.32 -11.26 18.25
C ARG A 200 10.69 -10.62 18.46
N PRO A 201 10.78 -9.50 19.20
CA PRO A 201 12.07 -8.97 19.64
C PRO A 201 12.94 -10.06 20.30
N GLY A 202 14.23 -10.05 19.99
CA GLY A 202 15.17 -11.07 20.44
C GLY A 202 15.20 -12.37 19.62
N SER A 203 14.13 -12.66 18.85
CA SER A 203 14.06 -13.80 17.92
C SER A 203 14.12 -13.39 16.45
N TYR A 204 13.79 -12.13 16.15
CA TYR A 204 13.77 -11.60 14.78
C TYR A 204 15.18 -11.54 14.20
N VAL A 205 15.41 -12.30 13.16
CA VAL A 205 16.69 -12.34 12.42
C VAL A 205 16.46 -11.69 11.06
N SER A 206 17.17 -10.60 10.78
CA SER A 206 17.00 -9.76 9.59
C SER A 206 18.20 -9.87 8.64
N ASN A 207 17.99 -9.62 7.35
CA ASN A 207 19.07 -9.49 6.35
C ASN A 207 19.18 -8.06 5.79
N GLY A 208 18.37 -7.14 6.29
CA GLY A 208 18.30 -5.75 5.85
C GLY A 208 19.22 -4.82 6.64
N PRO A 209 19.10 -3.49 6.36
CA PRO A 209 19.94 -2.46 6.96
C PRO A 209 19.76 -2.29 8.48
N TYR A 210 18.64 -2.76 9.03
CA TYR A 210 18.35 -2.67 10.45
C TYR A 210 17.96 -4.02 11.05
N ARG A 211 18.07 -4.10 12.39
CA ARG A 211 17.62 -5.22 13.22
C ARG A 211 16.60 -4.75 14.23
N LEU A 212 15.61 -5.59 14.53
CA LEU A 212 14.59 -5.30 15.53
C LEU A 212 15.20 -5.29 16.94
N VAL A 213 14.95 -4.22 17.69
CA VAL A 213 15.38 -4.07 19.09
C VAL A 213 14.20 -4.29 20.04
N SER A 214 13.10 -3.57 19.82
CA SER A 214 11.90 -3.69 20.63
C SER A 214 10.65 -3.46 19.79
N PHE A 215 9.53 -4.00 20.27
CA PHE A 215 8.21 -3.80 19.69
C PHE A 215 7.19 -3.79 20.82
N HIS A 216 6.62 -2.62 21.08
CA HIS A 216 5.61 -2.39 22.11
C HIS A 216 4.39 -1.74 21.47
N LEU A 217 3.28 -2.49 21.43
CA LEU A 217 2.00 -2.02 20.89
C LEU A 217 1.53 -0.77 21.64
N GLY A 218 1.08 0.25 20.90
CA GLY A 218 0.63 1.54 21.44
C GLY A 218 1.76 2.47 21.85
N ASP A 219 3.02 2.05 21.75
CA ASP A 219 4.19 2.86 22.12
C ASP A 219 5.13 3.05 20.91
N MET A 220 5.97 2.08 20.59
CA MET A 220 6.88 2.17 19.44
C MET A 220 7.46 0.82 18.99
N VAL A 221 7.91 0.79 17.74
CA VAL A 221 8.85 -0.20 17.23
C VAL A 221 10.22 0.46 17.11
N GLN A 222 11.23 -0.09 17.77
CA GLN A 222 12.61 0.40 17.69
C GLN A 222 13.46 -0.56 16.87
N VAL A 223 14.19 -0.01 15.91
CA VAL A 223 15.19 -0.74 15.12
C VAL A 223 16.55 -0.06 15.22
N ALA A 224 17.61 -0.85 15.15
CA ALA A 224 18.98 -0.36 15.15
C ALA A 224 19.73 -0.86 13.94
N LYS A 225 20.72 -0.08 13.48
CA LYS A 225 21.59 -0.42 12.35
C LYS A 225 22.14 -1.85 12.50
N ASN A 226 22.06 -2.62 11.42
CA ASN A 226 22.56 -3.98 11.35
C ASN A 226 24.02 -3.98 10.84
N PRO A 227 25.02 -4.29 11.68
CA PRO A 227 26.42 -4.32 11.24
C PRO A 227 26.74 -5.47 10.26
N GLN A 228 25.87 -6.50 10.17
CA GLN A 228 25.99 -7.61 9.22
C GLN A 228 25.41 -7.30 7.84
N PHE A 229 24.72 -6.16 7.69
CA PHE A 229 24.17 -5.76 6.39
C PHE A 229 25.30 -5.53 5.38
N TYR A 230 25.15 -6.05 4.16
CA TYR A 230 26.19 -6.01 3.13
C TYR A 230 26.65 -4.58 2.76
N ASP A 231 25.82 -3.58 3.01
CA ASP A 231 26.07 -2.18 2.69
C ASP A 231 26.01 -1.27 3.95
N ALA A 232 26.29 -1.84 5.13
CA ALA A 232 26.19 -1.14 6.41
C ALA A 232 27.01 0.16 6.48
N ALA A 233 28.12 0.25 5.72
CA ALA A 233 28.97 1.42 5.69
C ALA A 233 28.25 2.67 5.15
N HIS A 234 27.27 2.50 4.27
CA HIS A 234 26.51 3.61 3.66
C HIS A 234 25.18 3.92 4.36
N VAL A 235 24.81 3.18 5.41
CA VAL A 235 23.64 3.48 6.23
C VAL A 235 23.97 4.56 7.23
N CYS A 236 23.35 5.72 7.12
CA CYS A 236 23.64 6.89 7.96
C CYS A 236 22.93 6.82 9.32
N VAL A 237 21.65 6.42 9.35
CA VAL A 237 20.84 6.39 10.57
C VAL A 237 21.20 5.16 11.41
N ASP A 238 21.55 5.38 12.69
CA ASP A 238 21.93 4.30 13.60
C ASP A 238 20.73 3.67 14.32
N ARG A 239 19.67 4.47 14.57
CA ARG A 239 18.44 4.03 15.26
C ARG A 239 17.22 4.71 14.65
N ILE A 240 16.14 3.94 14.51
CA ILE A 240 14.83 4.47 14.12
C ILE A 240 13.82 4.05 15.18
N ASP A 241 13.02 5.02 15.61
CA ASP A 241 11.90 4.82 16.51
C ASP A 241 10.61 5.10 15.72
N TYR A 242 9.84 4.05 15.40
CA TYR A 242 8.56 4.16 14.71
C TYR A 242 7.43 4.28 15.71
N TYR A 243 6.67 5.37 15.64
CA TYR A 243 5.56 5.66 16.55
C TYR A 243 4.21 5.51 15.85
N PRO A 244 3.19 4.96 16.50
CA PRO A 244 1.84 5.07 16.01
C PRO A 244 1.39 6.53 16.05
N THR A 245 0.81 7.01 14.94
CA THR A 245 0.37 8.40 14.75
C THR A 245 -1.00 8.45 14.10
N ALA A 246 -1.95 7.64 14.61
CA ALA A 246 -3.31 7.53 14.08
C ALA A 246 -4.05 8.90 14.08
N ASP A 247 -3.83 9.75 15.09
CA ASP A 247 -4.34 11.12 15.07
C ASP A 247 -3.37 12.02 14.31
N VAL A 248 -3.72 12.30 13.04
CA VAL A 248 -2.87 13.09 12.12
C VAL A 248 -2.67 14.53 12.56
N VAL A 249 -3.61 15.12 13.32
CA VAL A 249 -3.48 16.49 13.83
C VAL A 249 -2.50 16.54 15.00
N SER A 250 -2.56 15.56 15.89
CA SER A 250 -1.58 15.38 16.96
C SER A 250 -0.18 15.11 16.41
N ALA A 251 -0.09 14.25 15.37
CA ALA A 251 1.16 13.96 14.69
C ALA A 251 1.79 15.21 14.05
N GLU A 252 0.99 16.06 13.38
CA GLU A 252 1.43 17.34 12.83
C GLU A 252 2.05 18.24 13.92
N ARG A 253 1.38 18.34 15.09
CA ARG A 253 1.91 19.09 16.23
C ARG A 253 3.22 18.51 16.78
N ARG A 254 3.36 17.17 16.80
CA ARG A 254 4.60 16.49 17.21
C ARG A 254 5.75 16.82 16.26
N VAL A 255 5.50 16.83 14.93
CA VAL A 255 6.50 17.28 13.94
C VAL A 255 6.87 18.75 14.17
N GLN A 256 5.87 19.62 14.38
CA GLN A 256 6.11 21.06 14.64
C GLN A 256 6.97 21.31 15.88
N ARG A 257 6.80 20.50 16.93
CA ARG A 257 7.63 20.58 18.16
C ARG A 257 8.99 19.88 18.03
N GLY A 258 9.29 19.28 16.87
CA GLY A 258 10.52 18.50 16.66
C GLY A 258 10.55 17.18 17.41
N GLU A 259 9.38 16.64 17.76
CA GLU A 259 9.24 15.32 18.40
C GLU A 259 9.23 14.19 17.37
N LEU A 260 8.91 14.47 16.13
CA LEU A 260 9.03 13.58 15.00
C LEU A 260 9.84 14.28 13.90
N ASP A 261 10.72 13.53 13.25
CA ASP A 261 11.44 13.99 12.07
C ASP A 261 10.62 13.78 10.82
N ILE A 262 9.85 12.69 10.79
CA ILE A 262 8.97 12.32 9.68
C ILE A 262 7.60 11.97 10.24
N ASN A 263 6.52 12.36 9.55
CA ASN A 263 5.21 11.75 9.66
C ASN A 263 4.66 11.46 8.27
N THR A 264 4.15 10.27 8.05
CA THR A 264 3.81 9.77 6.70
C THR A 264 2.55 10.36 6.12
N THR A 265 1.73 11.05 6.91
CA THR A 265 0.50 11.66 6.42
C THR A 265 0.15 12.96 7.16
N PHE A 266 -0.59 13.83 6.48
CA PHE A 266 -1.31 14.98 7.04
C PHE A 266 -2.66 15.14 6.33
N GLN A 267 -3.60 15.89 6.91
CA GLN A 267 -4.88 16.15 6.26
C GLN A 267 -4.68 17.00 5.01
N SER A 268 -5.21 16.56 3.87
CA SER A 268 -5.03 17.19 2.55
C SER A 268 -5.36 18.68 2.55
N ASN A 269 -6.48 19.08 3.17
CA ASN A 269 -6.95 20.46 3.24
C ASN A 269 -6.08 21.38 4.11
N ARG A 270 -5.12 20.83 4.85
CA ARG A 270 -4.20 21.60 5.72
C ARG A 270 -2.90 22.00 5.03
N LEU A 271 -2.65 21.57 3.80
CA LEU A 271 -1.38 21.81 3.10
C LEU A 271 -0.97 23.30 3.09
N ALA A 272 -1.90 24.21 2.82
CA ALA A 272 -1.61 25.65 2.80
C ALA A 272 -1.16 26.15 4.17
N HIS A 273 -1.86 25.78 5.24
CA HIS A 273 -1.50 26.11 6.62
C HIS A 273 -0.14 25.53 7.01
N ILE A 274 0.12 24.26 6.68
CA ILE A 274 1.40 23.60 6.97
C ILE A 274 2.57 24.33 6.29
N ARG A 275 2.38 24.75 5.03
CA ARG A 275 3.41 25.52 4.30
C ARG A 275 3.71 26.88 4.95
N GLU A 276 2.71 27.50 5.57
CA GLU A 276 2.86 28.76 6.31
C GLU A 276 3.61 28.56 7.63
N VAL A 277 3.20 27.59 8.46
CA VAL A 277 3.72 27.42 9.84
C VAL A 277 4.96 26.52 9.91
N MET A 278 5.17 25.65 8.92
CA MET A 278 6.31 24.74 8.80
C MET A 278 6.86 24.75 7.36
N PRO A 279 7.47 25.87 6.92
CA PRO A 279 7.99 25.96 5.56
C PRO A 279 9.02 24.87 5.28
N GLY A 280 8.87 24.19 4.13
CA GLY A 280 9.78 23.14 3.73
C GLY A 280 9.53 21.74 4.33
N TYR A 281 8.54 21.54 5.21
CA TYR A 281 8.24 20.23 5.78
C TYR A 281 7.31 19.38 4.89
N ALA A 282 6.29 19.98 4.30
CA ALA A 282 5.32 19.23 3.48
C ALA A 282 5.95 18.72 2.18
N ARG A 283 5.79 17.42 1.91
CA ARG A 283 6.30 16.72 0.72
C ARG A 283 5.15 16.00 -0.02
N PRO A 284 4.15 16.73 -0.55
CA PRO A 284 3.13 16.08 -1.38
C PRO A 284 3.73 15.66 -2.72
N ALA A 285 3.45 14.44 -3.16
CA ALA A 285 3.87 13.93 -4.46
C ALA A 285 2.80 12.98 -5.01
N LEU A 286 2.57 13.01 -6.34
CA LEU A 286 1.73 12.01 -7.00
C LEU A 286 2.32 10.62 -6.76
N VAL A 287 1.43 9.68 -6.46
CA VAL A 287 1.78 8.26 -6.29
C VAL A 287 0.91 7.41 -7.22
N GLN A 288 1.35 6.20 -7.48
CA GLN A 288 0.58 5.23 -8.27
C GLN A 288 -0.55 4.66 -7.41
N ALA A 289 -1.59 5.49 -7.24
CA ALA A 289 -2.79 5.11 -6.51
C ALA A 289 -4.02 5.85 -7.04
N THR A 290 -5.15 5.14 -7.06
CA THR A 290 -6.42 5.66 -7.56
C THR A 290 -7.52 5.46 -6.52
N TYR A 291 -8.26 6.54 -6.20
CA TYR A 291 -9.54 6.47 -5.50
C TYR A 291 -10.63 6.12 -6.50
N TYR A 292 -11.52 5.19 -6.14
CA TYR A 292 -12.59 4.74 -7.00
C TYR A 292 -13.81 4.24 -6.22
N LEU A 293 -14.94 4.17 -6.89
CA LEU A 293 -16.10 3.43 -6.40
C LEU A 293 -16.16 2.06 -7.05
N SER A 294 -16.30 1.03 -6.22
CA SER A 294 -16.60 -0.33 -6.67
C SER A 294 -18.10 -0.58 -6.59
N PHE A 295 -18.67 -1.13 -7.64
CA PHE A 295 -20.09 -1.46 -7.76
C PHE A 295 -20.30 -2.96 -7.56
N ASN A 296 -21.11 -3.37 -6.59
CA ASN A 296 -21.49 -4.79 -6.44
C ASN A 296 -22.46 -5.19 -7.56
N THR A 297 -21.88 -5.69 -8.65
CA THR A 297 -22.66 -6.11 -9.83
C THR A 297 -23.27 -7.51 -9.67
N ARG A 298 -22.83 -8.29 -8.67
CA ARG A 298 -23.33 -9.63 -8.40
C ARG A 298 -24.69 -9.60 -7.69
N ASP A 299 -24.77 -8.87 -6.60
CA ASP A 299 -25.89 -8.98 -5.65
C ASP A 299 -26.87 -7.80 -5.74
N VAL A 300 -26.45 -6.65 -6.27
CA VAL A 300 -27.25 -5.43 -6.35
C VAL A 300 -27.86 -5.27 -7.74
N LYS A 301 -29.13 -5.66 -7.87
CA LYS A 301 -29.83 -5.70 -9.16
C LYS A 301 -29.72 -4.41 -10.00
N PRO A 302 -29.94 -3.19 -9.46
CA PRO A 302 -29.78 -1.95 -10.24
C PRO A 302 -28.36 -1.79 -10.82
N LEU A 303 -27.32 -2.20 -10.10
CA LEU A 303 -25.93 -2.04 -10.51
C LEU A 303 -25.47 -3.05 -11.59
N LYS A 304 -26.32 -4.02 -11.97
CA LYS A 304 -26.09 -4.89 -13.15
C LYS A 304 -26.28 -4.11 -14.46
N ASP A 305 -27.10 -3.07 -14.44
CA ASP A 305 -27.35 -2.21 -15.61
C ASP A 305 -26.21 -1.19 -15.76
N VAL A 306 -25.49 -1.26 -16.88
CA VAL A 306 -24.38 -0.35 -17.19
C VAL A 306 -24.84 1.12 -17.23
N ARG A 307 -26.09 1.39 -17.62
CA ARG A 307 -26.65 2.76 -17.65
C ARG A 307 -26.70 3.37 -16.25
N VAL A 308 -27.04 2.56 -15.25
CA VAL A 308 -27.05 2.98 -13.84
C VAL A 308 -25.63 3.28 -13.36
N ARG A 309 -24.67 2.39 -13.60
CA ARG A 309 -23.26 2.61 -13.20
C ARG A 309 -22.69 3.85 -13.87
N ARG A 310 -22.95 4.01 -15.18
CA ARG A 310 -22.54 5.20 -15.94
C ARG A 310 -23.15 6.48 -15.36
N ALA A 311 -24.44 6.50 -15.09
CA ALA A 311 -25.10 7.66 -14.50
C ALA A 311 -24.48 8.06 -13.15
N LEU A 312 -24.20 7.08 -12.29
CA LEU A 312 -23.55 7.29 -11.00
C LEU A 312 -22.12 7.84 -11.16
N SER A 313 -21.37 7.34 -12.15
CA SER A 313 -20.01 7.78 -12.44
C SER A 313 -19.97 9.18 -13.08
N GLU A 314 -20.83 9.48 -14.06
CA GLU A 314 -20.91 10.77 -14.76
C GLU A 314 -21.28 11.93 -13.81
N ALA A 315 -22.12 11.66 -12.82
CA ALA A 315 -22.60 12.69 -11.91
C ALA A 315 -21.52 13.28 -11.00
N ILE A 316 -20.41 12.57 -10.77
CA ILE A 316 -19.38 12.95 -9.80
C ILE A 316 -18.57 14.15 -10.28
N ASP A 317 -18.50 15.21 -9.45
CA ASP A 317 -17.61 16.37 -9.65
C ASP A 317 -16.19 16.07 -9.14
N ARG A 318 -15.41 15.41 -9.99
CA ARG A 318 -14.04 15.01 -9.69
C ARG A 318 -13.12 16.20 -9.44
N GLU A 319 -13.32 17.28 -10.18
CA GLU A 319 -12.57 18.53 -10.07
C GLU A 319 -12.82 19.21 -8.73
N PHE A 320 -14.09 19.26 -8.27
CA PHE A 320 -14.42 19.78 -6.95
C PHE A 320 -13.76 18.95 -5.85
N ILE A 321 -13.84 17.62 -5.94
CA ILE A 321 -13.24 16.70 -4.95
C ILE A 321 -11.73 16.92 -4.87
N THR A 322 -11.01 16.95 -5.99
CA THR A 322 -9.55 17.05 -6.00
C THR A 322 -9.03 18.45 -5.71
N ASP A 323 -9.62 19.50 -6.33
CA ASP A 323 -9.08 20.85 -6.31
C ASP A 323 -9.64 21.71 -5.17
N LYS A 324 -10.88 21.44 -4.73
CA LYS A 324 -11.55 22.26 -3.70
C LYS A 324 -11.63 21.55 -2.35
N LEU A 325 -11.87 20.25 -2.35
CA LEU A 325 -12.04 19.49 -1.11
C LEU A 325 -10.68 18.97 -0.58
N GLN A 326 -9.94 18.22 -1.39
CA GLN A 326 -8.66 17.63 -0.98
C GLN A 326 -7.50 18.65 -1.01
N ARG A 327 -7.27 19.35 -2.11
CA ARG A 327 -6.32 20.48 -2.26
C ARG A 327 -4.85 20.20 -1.94
N ALA A 328 -4.40 18.94 -2.04
CA ALA A 328 -3.00 18.59 -1.78
C ALA A 328 -2.22 18.19 -3.05
N GLY A 329 -2.83 18.39 -4.24
CA GLY A 329 -2.21 18.07 -5.53
C GLY A 329 -2.76 16.81 -6.18
N GLN A 330 -3.80 16.20 -5.61
CA GLN A 330 -4.57 15.13 -6.26
C GLN A 330 -5.03 15.59 -7.65
N LYS A 331 -5.27 14.64 -8.54
CA LYS A 331 -5.77 14.92 -9.88
C LYS A 331 -7.06 14.16 -10.13
N PRO A 332 -8.04 14.75 -10.85
CA PRO A 332 -9.24 14.03 -11.22
C PRO A 332 -8.87 12.81 -12.08
N ALA A 333 -9.52 11.67 -11.82
CA ALA A 333 -9.27 10.43 -12.55
C ALA A 333 -10.43 10.08 -13.47
N TYR A 334 -10.12 9.96 -14.74
CA TYR A 334 -11.00 9.46 -15.80
C TYR A 334 -10.48 8.16 -16.40
N SER A 335 -9.40 7.62 -15.83
CA SER A 335 -8.82 6.30 -16.07
C SER A 335 -8.54 5.64 -14.73
N PHE A 336 -8.33 4.32 -14.72
CA PHE A 336 -8.00 3.60 -13.50
C PHE A 336 -6.49 3.54 -13.26
N VAL A 337 -5.71 3.29 -14.33
CA VAL A 337 -4.25 3.30 -14.24
C VAL A 337 -3.77 4.74 -14.13
N PRO A 338 -3.09 5.12 -13.02
CA PRO A 338 -2.63 6.49 -12.81
C PRO A 338 -1.47 6.87 -13.73
N PRO A 339 -1.24 8.16 -13.95
CA PRO A 339 -0.09 8.64 -14.74
C PRO A 339 1.22 8.26 -14.08
N GLY A 340 2.24 7.94 -14.90
CA GLY A 340 3.59 7.60 -14.45
C GLY A 340 3.84 6.11 -14.19
N VAL A 341 2.82 5.24 -14.36
CA VAL A 341 3.03 3.79 -14.34
C VAL A 341 3.89 3.35 -15.52
N SER A 342 4.94 2.58 -15.28
CA SER A 342 5.84 2.07 -16.31
C SER A 342 5.14 1.06 -17.22
N ASN A 343 5.70 0.83 -18.42
CA ASN A 343 5.23 -0.18 -19.36
C ASN A 343 3.75 -0.03 -19.80
N TYR A 344 3.23 1.21 -19.82
CA TYR A 344 1.84 1.49 -20.15
C TYR A 344 1.67 2.49 -21.30
N ALA A 345 0.75 2.18 -22.21
CA ALA A 345 0.38 3.05 -23.34
C ALA A 345 -0.84 3.90 -22.99
N TYR A 346 -0.64 5.00 -22.30
CA TYR A 346 -1.71 5.89 -21.83
C TYR A 346 -2.74 6.28 -22.87
N GLY A 347 -3.90 6.79 -22.41
CA GLY A 347 -4.97 7.34 -23.22
C GLY A 347 -6.27 6.53 -23.19
N ALA A 348 -6.37 5.46 -22.39
CA ALA A 348 -7.66 4.91 -21.99
C ALA A 348 -8.32 5.89 -21.03
N GLN A 349 -9.60 6.21 -21.25
CA GLN A 349 -10.38 7.05 -20.32
C GLN A 349 -11.88 6.88 -20.56
N LEU A 350 -12.67 7.27 -19.58
CA LEU A 350 -14.12 7.33 -19.67
C LEU A 350 -14.53 8.20 -20.86
N ARG A 351 -15.44 7.73 -21.72
CA ARG A 351 -15.75 8.40 -23.00
C ARG A 351 -16.32 9.80 -22.85
N TRP A 352 -16.98 10.05 -21.75
CA TRP A 352 -17.58 11.34 -21.39
C TRP A 352 -16.62 12.26 -20.59
N ALA A 353 -15.35 11.89 -20.44
CA ALA A 353 -14.37 12.64 -19.63
C ALA A 353 -14.20 14.10 -20.05
N ALA A 354 -14.38 14.42 -21.34
CA ALA A 354 -14.27 15.78 -21.84
C ALA A 354 -15.55 16.62 -21.69
N GLU A 355 -16.67 15.99 -21.29
CA GLU A 355 -17.95 16.67 -21.16
C GLU A 355 -18.01 17.52 -19.87
N PRO A 356 -18.55 18.74 -19.92
CA PRO A 356 -18.77 19.54 -18.72
C PRO A 356 -19.70 18.84 -17.72
N LEU A 357 -19.49 19.03 -16.41
CA LEU A 357 -20.29 18.41 -15.34
C LEU A 357 -21.80 18.59 -15.56
N ALA A 358 -22.25 19.81 -15.90
CA ALA A 358 -23.66 20.08 -16.13
C ALA A 358 -24.26 19.21 -17.24
N GLN A 359 -23.51 18.95 -18.32
CA GLN A 359 -23.94 18.06 -19.41
C GLN A 359 -23.96 16.61 -18.95
N ARG A 360 -22.92 16.16 -18.22
CA ARG A 360 -22.84 14.82 -17.64
C ARG A 360 -24.02 14.54 -16.70
N GLN A 361 -24.42 15.50 -15.85
CA GLN A 361 -25.57 15.37 -14.96
C GLN A 361 -26.91 15.31 -15.71
N ILE A 362 -27.04 15.99 -16.85
CA ILE A 362 -28.24 15.87 -17.73
C ILE A 362 -28.31 14.44 -18.29
N GLU A 363 -27.23 13.94 -18.83
CA GLU A 363 -27.13 12.57 -19.37
C GLU A 363 -27.37 11.53 -18.27
N ALA A 364 -26.78 11.70 -17.09
CA ALA A 364 -26.97 10.80 -15.95
C ALA A 364 -28.46 10.66 -15.57
N ARG A 365 -29.20 11.78 -15.52
CA ARG A 365 -30.64 11.73 -15.28
C ARG A 365 -31.41 11.00 -16.40
N ALA A 366 -31.00 11.20 -17.64
CA ALA A 366 -31.59 10.49 -18.79
C ALA A 366 -31.35 8.99 -18.74
N LEU A 367 -30.14 8.58 -18.39
CA LEU A 367 -29.75 7.16 -18.21
C LEU A 367 -30.54 6.50 -17.07
N LEU A 368 -30.71 7.18 -15.93
CA LEU A 368 -31.54 6.69 -14.82
C LEU A 368 -33.00 6.54 -15.22
N ALA A 369 -33.53 7.51 -15.96
CA ALA A 369 -34.90 7.43 -16.47
C ALA A 369 -35.10 6.25 -17.42
N GLN A 370 -34.16 6.01 -18.35
CA GLN A 370 -34.14 4.84 -19.24
C GLN A 370 -34.02 3.51 -18.48
N ALA A 371 -33.38 3.52 -17.30
CA ALA A 371 -33.27 2.36 -16.41
C ALA A 371 -34.50 2.19 -15.49
N GLY A 372 -35.51 3.08 -15.58
CA GLY A 372 -36.79 3.00 -14.86
C GLY A 372 -36.82 3.77 -13.53
N PHE A 373 -35.82 4.62 -13.26
CA PHE A 373 -35.80 5.47 -12.06
C PHE A 373 -36.31 6.88 -12.36
N SER A 374 -36.96 7.50 -11.37
CA SER A 374 -37.58 8.84 -11.50
C SER A 374 -37.75 9.48 -10.12
N ALA A 375 -38.16 10.73 -10.06
CA ALA A 375 -38.45 11.40 -8.79
C ALA A 375 -39.55 10.69 -7.96
N ARG A 376 -40.48 9.94 -8.60
CA ARG A 376 -41.48 9.12 -7.91
C ARG A 376 -40.99 7.72 -7.55
N HIS A 377 -39.89 7.30 -8.14
CA HIS A 377 -39.27 5.99 -7.95
C HIS A 377 -37.75 6.14 -7.96
N PRO A 378 -37.17 6.80 -6.93
CA PRO A 378 -35.75 7.10 -6.92
C PRO A 378 -34.90 5.82 -6.75
N LEU A 379 -33.72 5.81 -7.31
CA LEU A 379 -32.71 4.82 -7.00
C LEU A 379 -32.22 5.06 -5.56
N LYS A 380 -32.28 4.02 -4.72
CA LYS A 380 -31.77 4.05 -3.34
C LYS A 380 -30.55 3.15 -3.23
N LEU A 381 -29.46 3.69 -2.69
CA LEU A 381 -28.18 2.98 -2.55
C LEU A 381 -27.53 3.26 -1.20
N GLU A 382 -26.78 2.28 -0.72
CA GLU A 382 -25.82 2.44 0.37
C GLU A 382 -24.41 2.63 -0.20
N LEU A 383 -23.72 3.70 0.22
CA LEU A 383 -22.32 3.94 -0.03
C LEU A 383 -21.53 3.56 1.23
N LYS A 384 -20.86 2.41 1.19
CA LYS A 384 -20.04 1.92 2.31
C LYS A 384 -18.64 2.52 2.26
N VAL A 385 -18.14 2.99 3.40
CA VAL A 385 -16.85 3.67 3.52
C VAL A 385 -16.10 3.22 4.78
N ALA A 386 -14.78 3.19 4.70
CA ALA A 386 -13.93 3.06 5.87
C ALA A 386 -13.96 4.36 6.71
N ASN A 387 -13.84 4.22 8.02
CA ASN A 387 -13.81 5.35 8.97
C ASN A 387 -12.47 6.11 8.88
N ALA A 388 -12.31 6.91 7.83
CA ALA A 388 -11.20 7.82 7.66
C ALA A 388 -11.76 9.17 7.15
N THR A 389 -11.25 10.27 7.70
CA THR A 389 -11.73 11.63 7.41
C THR A 389 -11.79 11.93 5.91
N GLU A 390 -10.74 11.57 5.18
CA GLU A 390 -10.65 11.81 3.73
C GLU A 390 -11.71 11.02 2.94
N THR A 391 -11.92 9.76 3.33
CA THR A 391 -12.91 8.87 2.67
C THR A 391 -14.34 9.35 2.95
N LEU A 392 -14.59 9.81 4.18
CA LEU A 392 -15.91 10.35 4.54
C LEU A 392 -16.24 11.63 3.77
N LEU A 393 -15.30 12.58 3.69
CA LEU A 393 -15.47 13.81 2.92
C LEU A 393 -15.73 13.52 1.44
N LEU A 394 -15.04 12.54 0.85
CA LEU A 394 -15.29 12.10 -0.51
C LEU A 394 -16.69 11.50 -0.66
N ALA A 395 -17.12 10.66 0.28
CA ALA A 395 -18.45 10.05 0.25
C ALA A 395 -19.58 11.09 0.37
N GLU A 396 -19.40 12.11 1.20
CA GLU A 396 -20.35 13.22 1.34
C GLU A 396 -20.47 14.03 0.04
N ALA A 397 -19.35 14.28 -0.65
CA ALA A 397 -19.37 14.94 -1.95
C ALA A 397 -20.11 14.10 -2.99
N VAL A 398 -19.78 12.81 -3.10
CA VAL A 398 -20.45 11.86 -4.01
C VAL A 398 -21.95 11.76 -3.70
N GLN A 399 -22.33 11.71 -2.42
CA GLN A 399 -23.75 11.70 -2.01
C GLN A 399 -24.49 12.97 -2.47
N ALA A 400 -23.83 14.14 -2.37
CA ALA A 400 -24.41 15.40 -2.83
C ALA A 400 -24.60 15.39 -4.36
N ASP A 401 -23.59 14.99 -5.12
CA ASP A 401 -23.65 14.88 -6.58
C ASP A 401 -24.76 13.91 -7.04
N TRP A 402 -24.90 12.77 -6.36
CA TRP A 402 -25.94 11.78 -6.66
C TRP A 402 -27.35 12.29 -6.33
N ARG A 403 -27.50 13.08 -5.27
CA ARG A 403 -28.79 13.74 -4.97
C ARG A 403 -29.22 14.68 -6.09
N ASP A 404 -28.29 15.39 -6.73
CA ASP A 404 -28.55 16.30 -7.83
C ASP A 404 -29.10 15.59 -9.08
N ILE A 405 -28.81 14.31 -9.24
CA ILE A 405 -29.39 13.47 -10.31
C ILE A 405 -30.58 12.62 -9.86
N GLY A 406 -31.10 12.81 -8.62
CA GLY A 406 -32.27 12.14 -8.09
C GLY A 406 -31.99 10.74 -7.49
N VAL A 407 -30.77 10.45 -7.07
CA VAL A 407 -30.40 9.24 -6.34
C VAL A 407 -30.41 9.51 -4.84
N GLU A 408 -31.05 8.65 -4.07
CA GLU A 408 -31.05 8.68 -2.61
C GLU A 408 -29.95 7.75 -2.07
N ALA A 409 -28.81 8.30 -1.69
CA ALA A 409 -27.72 7.55 -1.13
C ALA A 409 -27.62 7.71 0.40
N THR A 410 -27.35 6.63 1.11
CA THR A 410 -26.98 6.63 2.54
C THR A 410 -25.53 6.26 2.71
N ILE A 411 -24.79 6.92 3.61
CA ILE A 411 -23.39 6.60 3.89
C ILE A 411 -23.34 5.65 5.07
N ALA A 412 -22.77 4.45 4.86
CA ALA A 412 -22.50 3.46 5.89
C ALA A 412 -21.00 3.47 6.26
N GLN A 413 -20.70 4.05 7.40
CA GLN A 413 -19.34 4.18 7.90
C GLN A 413 -18.98 2.99 8.82
N ASN A 414 -17.89 2.32 8.55
CA ASN A 414 -17.39 1.20 9.33
C ASN A 414 -15.92 1.42 9.74
N GLU A 415 -15.51 0.79 10.82
CA GLU A 415 -14.08 0.66 11.13
C GLU A 415 -13.34 0.03 9.93
N THR A 416 -12.08 0.43 9.72
CA THR A 416 -11.32 0.10 8.49
C THR A 416 -11.28 -1.40 8.19
N GLN A 417 -10.95 -2.24 9.17
CA GLN A 417 -10.88 -3.70 8.96
C GLN A 417 -12.25 -4.31 8.68
N ILE A 418 -13.30 -3.79 9.33
CA ILE A 418 -14.68 -4.23 9.12
C ILE A 418 -15.13 -3.84 7.69
N ALA A 419 -14.80 -2.62 7.24
CA ALA A 419 -15.11 -2.20 5.88
C ALA A 419 -14.43 -3.09 4.83
N PHE A 420 -13.13 -3.38 5.00
CA PHE A 420 -12.40 -4.26 4.08
C PHE A 420 -12.91 -5.71 4.12
N ALA A 421 -13.28 -6.24 5.28
CA ALA A 421 -13.92 -7.54 5.37
C ALA A 421 -15.25 -7.58 4.62
N ALA A 422 -16.08 -6.52 4.76
CA ALA A 422 -17.32 -6.38 4.00
C ALA A 422 -17.08 -6.33 2.49
N TYR A 423 -16.04 -5.61 2.03
CA TYR A 423 -15.69 -5.56 0.60
C TYR A 423 -15.29 -6.94 0.06
N ARG A 424 -14.41 -7.67 0.75
CA ARG A 424 -14.03 -9.04 0.36
C ARG A 424 -15.23 -10.01 0.32
N ASN A 425 -16.11 -9.90 1.30
CA ASN A 425 -17.33 -10.73 1.37
C ASN A 425 -18.46 -10.24 0.45
N ARG A 426 -18.27 -9.10 -0.25
CA ARG A 426 -19.29 -8.45 -1.08
C ARG A 426 -20.54 -7.99 -0.32
N ASP A 427 -20.39 -7.75 0.99
CA ASP A 427 -21.44 -7.19 1.85
C ASP A 427 -21.46 -5.65 1.75
N PHE A 428 -21.74 -5.16 0.57
CA PHE A 428 -21.89 -3.72 0.26
C PHE A 428 -22.68 -3.56 -1.02
N GLN A 429 -23.19 -2.36 -1.28
CA GLN A 429 -23.81 -1.99 -2.55
C GLN A 429 -22.84 -1.20 -3.43
N VAL A 430 -22.38 -0.05 -2.95
CA VAL A 430 -21.28 0.71 -3.54
C VAL A 430 -20.22 0.92 -2.45
N GLY A 431 -18.96 0.65 -2.76
CA GLY A 431 -17.84 0.83 -1.85
C GLY A 431 -16.89 1.92 -2.33
N ALA A 432 -16.53 2.87 -1.46
CA ALA A 432 -15.48 3.84 -1.76
C ALA A 432 -14.12 3.28 -1.31
N MET A 433 -13.21 3.16 -2.24
CA MET A 433 -11.94 2.44 -2.08
C MET A 433 -10.79 3.21 -2.68
N SER A 434 -9.58 2.77 -2.35
CA SER A 434 -8.35 3.18 -3.03
C SER A 434 -7.47 1.97 -3.29
N TRP A 435 -6.76 2.00 -4.40
CA TRP A 435 -5.73 1.02 -4.70
C TRP A 435 -4.39 1.72 -4.87
N TYR A 436 -3.38 1.25 -4.17
CA TYR A 436 -2.00 1.62 -4.30
C TYR A 436 -1.26 0.53 -5.07
N ALA A 437 -0.44 0.89 -6.04
CA ALA A 437 0.32 -0.10 -6.81
C ALA A 437 1.24 -0.94 -5.90
N ASP A 438 1.16 -2.25 -6.02
CA ASP A 438 2.11 -3.16 -5.36
C ASP A 438 3.46 -3.17 -6.07
N PHE A 439 3.46 -2.86 -7.37
CA PHE A 439 4.65 -2.78 -8.23
C PHE A 439 4.36 -1.87 -9.45
N ASP A 440 5.42 -1.38 -10.09
CA ASP A 440 5.33 -0.38 -11.16
C ASP A 440 5.02 -1.03 -12.53
N ASP A 441 3.79 -1.51 -12.69
CA ASP A 441 3.24 -2.04 -13.95
C ASP A 441 1.70 -1.92 -13.94
N PRO A 442 1.02 -1.68 -15.08
CA PRO A 442 -0.44 -1.53 -15.13
C PRO A 442 -1.23 -2.77 -14.66
N VAL A 443 -0.63 -3.95 -14.67
CA VAL A 443 -1.27 -5.20 -14.22
C VAL A 443 -1.63 -5.14 -12.72
N THR A 444 -0.91 -4.38 -11.90
CA THR A 444 -1.26 -4.19 -10.48
C THR A 444 -2.66 -3.55 -10.30
N PHE A 445 -3.12 -2.77 -11.29
CA PHE A 445 -4.45 -2.18 -11.33
C PHE A 445 -5.45 -3.06 -12.07
N LEU A 446 -5.13 -3.41 -13.30
CA LEU A 446 -6.05 -4.11 -14.19
C LEU A 446 -6.33 -5.55 -13.71
N GLY A 447 -5.34 -6.21 -13.15
CA GLY A 447 -5.48 -7.56 -12.58
C GLY A 447 -6.54 -7.69 -11.49
N LEU A 448 -6.85 -6.60 -10.76
CA LEU A 448 -7.89 -6.59 -9.71
C LEU A 448 -9.29 -6.89 -10.23
N LEU A 449 -9.54 -6.65 -11.50
CA LEU A 449 -10.85 -6.81 -12.13
C LEU A 449 -10.97 -8.07 -12.97
N LYS A 450 -9.90 -8.91 -13.01
CA LYS A 450 -9.95 -10.20 -13.66
C LYS A 450 -10.97 -11.10 -12.96
N SER A 451 -11.76 -11.84 -13.74
CA SER A 451 -12.90 -12.62 -13.21
C SER A 451 -12.50 -13.71 -12.21
N ASP A 452 -11.26 -14.20 -12.29
CA ASP A 452 -10.72 -15.30 -11.47
C ASP A 452 -9.75 -14.86 -10.36
N VAL A 453 -9.54 -13.55 -10.17
CA VAL A 453 -8.62 -13.04 -9.13
C VAL A 453 -9.15 -13.23 -7.69
N GLY A 454 -10.36 -13.74 -7.52
CA GLY A 454 -10.94 -14.03 -6.22
C GLY A 454 -11.47 -12.82 -5.47
N GLU A 455 -11.08 -12.67 -4.21
CA GLU A 455 -11.62 -11.65 -3.31
C GLU A 455 -11.19 -10.22 -3.67
N GLN A 456 -10.14 -10.04 -4.46
CA GLN A 456 -9.65 -8.71 -4.85
C GLN A 456 -10.61 -8.01 -5.84
N ASN A 457 -11.37 -8.77 -6.62
CA ASN A 457 -12.45 -8.24 -7.45
C ASN A 457 -13.71 -7.99 -6.60
N TYR A 458 -13.68 -6.94 -5.81
CA TYR A 458 -14.74 -6.63 -4.84
C TYR A 458 -16.12 -6.49 -5.49
N GLY A 459 -16.19 -5.83 -6.65
CA GLY A 459 -17.45 -5.61 -7.39
C GLY A 459 -17.97 -6.82 -8.17
N ASP A 460 -17.20 -7.91 -8.22
CA ASP A 460 -17.47 -9.10 -9.04
C ASP A 460 -17.66 -8.77 -10.53
N TYR A 461 -16.87 -7.78 -11.03
CA TYR A 461 -16.85 -7.47 -12.46
C TYR A 461 -16.45 -8.72 -13.27
N LYS A 462 -17.21 -9.02 -14.31
CA LYS A 462 -16.98 -10.19 -15.16
C LYS A 462 -17.14 -9.83 -16.63
N ASN A 463 -16.04 -9.94 -17.35
CA ASN A 463 -16.03 -9.78 -18.80
C ASN A 463 -14.97 -10.72 -19.41
N PRO A 464 -15.38 -11.83 -20.03
CA PRO A 464 -14.44 -12.78 -20.62
C PRO A 464 -13.53 -12.18 -21.70
N ALA A 465 -13.97 -11.12 -22.40
CA ALA A 465 -13.13 -10.45 -23.39
C ALA A 465 -12.04 -9.59 -22.71
N TYR A 466 -12.36 -9.00 -21.57
CA TYR A 466 -11.38 -8.33 -20.72
C TYR A 466 -10.33 -9.31 -20.20
N ASP A 467 -10.76 -10.44 -19.64
CA ASP A 467 -9.86 -11.49 -19.16
C ASP A 467 -8.93 -11.99 -20.26
N ALA A 468 -9.47 -12.24 -21.47
CA ALA A 468 -8.68 -12.65 -22.62
C ALA A 468 -7.64 -11.60 -23.05
N LEU A 469 -7.91 -10.30 -22.89
CA LEU A 469 -6.93 -9.24 -23.17
C LEU A 469 -5.81 -9.26 -22.13
N LEU A 470 -6.10 -9.46 -20.85
CA LEU A 470 -5.07 -9.60 -19.82
C LEU A 470 -4.19 -10.82 -20.08
N GLU A 471 -4.80 -11.97 -20.38
CA GLU A 471 -4.06 -13.20 -20.71
C GLU A 471 -3.21 -13.06 -21.99
N ALA A 472 -3.68 -12.29 -22.96
CA ALA A 472 -2.91 -11.99 -24.17
C ALA A 472 -1.72 -11.08 -23.85
N ALA A 473 -1.91 -10.10 -22.95
CA ALA A 473 -0.84 -9.23 -22.50
C ALA A 473 0.23 -9.99 -21.70
N ASP A 474 -0.17 -10.96 -20.87
CA ASP A 474 0.76 -11.80 -20.11
C ASP A 474 1.65 -12.66 -21.03
N LYS A 475 1.16 -13.03 -22.19
CA LYS A 475 1.89 -13.87 -23.17
C LYS A 475 2.69 -13.05 -24.20
N GLU A 476 2.55 -11.72 -24.21
CA GLU A 476 3.17 -10.84 -25.21
C GLU A 476 4.58 -10.41 -24.76
N PRO A 477 5.65 -10.86 -25.42
CA PRO A 477 7.02 -10.48 -25.07
C PRO A 477 7.41 -9.07 -25.55
N ASP A 478 6.72 -8.54 -26.57
CA ASP A 478 6.95 -7.18 -27.06
C ASP A 478 6.29 -6.17 -26.12
N ALA A 479 7.10 -5.39 -25.41
CA ALA A 479 6.63 -4.42 -24.41
C ALA A 479 5.64 -3.39 -24.98
N VAL A 480 5.81 -2.96 -26.24
CA VAL A 480 4.93 -1.96 -26.87
C VAL A 480 3.56 -2.59 -27.18
N LYS A 481 3.54 -3.81 -27.73
CA LYS A 481 2.30 -4.53 -28.01
C LYS A 481 1.57 -4.90 -26.71
N ARG A 482 2.32 -5.34 -25.69
CA ARG A 482 1.78 -5.60 -24.35
C ARG A 482 1.09 -4.36 -23.79
N ALA A 483 1.78 -3.21 -23.81
CA ALA A 483 1.24 -1.94 -23.33
C ALA A 483 -0.05 -1.52 -24.07
N GLN A 484 -0.11 -1.72 -25.41
CA GLN A 484 -1.31 -1.45 -26.20
C GLN A 484 -2.46 -2.41 -25.86
N THR A 485 -2.16 -3.67 -25.59
CA THR A 485 -3.16 -4.67 -25.19
C THR A 485 -3.75 -4.34 -23.81
N LEU A 486 -2.92 -3.96 -22.85
CA LEU A 486 -3.36 -3.52 -21.53
C LEU A 486 -4.21 -2.23 -21.61
N LYS A 487 -3.83 -1.27 -22.47
CA LYS A 487 -4.66 -0.09 -22.74
C LYS A 487 -6.05 -0.46 -23.27
N ARG A 488 -6.13 -1.44 -24.19
CA ARG A 488 -7.42 -1.93 -24.71
C ARG A 488 -8.25 -2.58 -23.61
N ALA A 489 -7.62 -3.34 -22.71
CA ALA A 489 -8.30 -3.93 -21.56
C ALA A 489 -8.86 -2.84 -20.64
N GLU A 490 -8.07 -1.82 -20.30
CA GLU A 490 -8.56 -0.71 -19.50
C GLU A 490 -9.73 0.01 -20.17
N GLN A 491 -9.63 0.32 -21.46
CA GLN A 491 -10.71 0.99 -22.18
C GLN A 491 -12.01 0.17 -22.16
N MET A 492 -11.92 -1.15 -22.33
CA MET A 492 -13.08 -2.04 -22.25
C MET A 492 -13.73 -2.00 -20.88
N MET A 493 -12.95 -2.06 -19.80
CA MET A 493 -13.44 -1.99 -18.43
C MET A 493 -14.10 -0.64 -18.13
N LEU A 494 -13.52 0.46 -18.62
CA LEU A 494 -14.08 1.81 -18.49
C LEU A 494 -15.36 1.97 -19.31
N ASP A 495 -15.43 1.41 -20.51
CA ASP A 495 -16.65 1.42 -21.34
C ASP A 495 -17.80 0.62 -20.70
N ASP A 496 -17.47 -0.43 -19.96
CA ASP A 496 -18.43 -1.22 -19.18
C ASP A 496 -18.77 -0.58 -17.82
N GLU A 497 -18.15 0.58 -17.46
CA GLU A 497 -18.26 1.17 -16.13
C GLU A 497 -18.07 0.11 -15.02
N GLY A 498 -17.05 -0.73 -15.18
CA GLY A 498 -16.74 -1.81 -14.24
C GLY A 498 -16.43 -1.30 -12.83
N MET A 499 -15.99 -0.07 -12.75
CA MET A 499 -15.79 0.73 -11.54
C MET A 499 -15.82 2.22 -11.92
N ALA A 500 -15.92 3.12 -10.95
CA ALA A 500 -15.84 4.55 -11.20
C ALA A 500 -14.55 5.14 -10.60
N PRO A 501 -13.51 5.45 -11.39
CA PRO A 501 -12.35 6.18 -10.90
C PRO A 501 -12.76 7.62 -10.51
N ILE A 502 -12.21 8.14 -9.41
CA ILE A 502 -12.52 9.47 -8.90
C ILE A 502 -11.32 10.40 -8.95
N GLY A 503 -10.17 9.94 -8.41
CA GLY A 503 -8.99 10.78 -8.32
C GLY A 503 -7.70 10.00 -8.16
N PHE A 504 -6.62 10.53 -8.68
CA PHE A 504 -5.26 10.03 -8.45
C PHE A 504 -4.71 10.59 -7.15
N SER A 505 -4.12 9.71 -6.35
CA SER A 505 -3.67 10.01 -5.00
C SER A 505 -2.34 10.75 -4.96
N VAL A 506 -2.11 11.44 -3.86
CA VAL A 506 -0.79 11.99 -3.50
C VAL A 506 -0.34 11.44 -2.15
N SER A 507 0.95 11.19 -2.01
CA SER A 507 1.57 11.05 -0.69
C SER A 507 1.54 12.39 0.03
N ARG A 508 1.43 12.37 1.35
CA ARG A 508 1.25 13.60 2.16
C ARG A 508 2.17 13.58 3.37
N SER A 509 3.46 13.39 3.11
CA SER A 509 4.44 13.29 4.18
C SER A 509 4.87 14.67 4.70
N LEU A 510 5.05 14.74 6.02
CA LEU A 510 5.80 15.80 6.71
C LEU A 510 7.21 15.29 6.95
N VAL A 511 8.19 16.00 6.45
CA VAL A 511 9.60 15.61 6.56
C VAL A 511 10.40 16.82 7.02
N ASN A 512 11.07 16.70 8.16
CA ASN A 512 11.94 17.74 8.68
C ASN A 512 13.00 18.09 7.63
N PRO A 513 13.24 19.38 7.31
CA PRO A 513 14.28 19.79 6.36
C PRO A 513 15.70 19.31 6.71
N LYS A 514 15.95 18.88 7.95
CA LYS A 514 17.21 18.23 8.33
C LYS A 514 17.35 16.80 7.80
N VAL A 515 16.24 16.14 7.45
CA VAL A 515 16.25 14.81 6.82
C VAL A 515 16.61 14.97 5.35
N THR A 516 17.67 14.30 4.93
CA THR A 516 18.15 14.25 3.53
C THR A 516 17.93 12.86 2.95
N GLY A 517 17.93 12.73 1.62
CA GLY A 517 17.69 11.47 0.93
C GLY A 517 16.20 11.14 0.73
N TRP A 518 15.29 11.98 1.20
CA TRP A 518 13.87 11.83 0.91
C TRP A 518 13.55 12.33 -0.50
N GLU A 519 13.25 11.43 -1.41
CA GLU A 519 12.88 11.75 -2.78
C GLU A 519 11.45 11.29 -3.07
N PRO A 520 10.64 12.07 -3.80
CA PRO A 520 9.34 11.62 -4.29
C PRO A 520 9.51 10.38 -5.16
N ASN A 521 8.69 9.36 -4.94
CA ASN A 521 8.68 8.21 -5.83
C ASN A 521 7.25 7.65 -6.01
N PRO A 522 7.00 7.00 -7.15
CA PRO A 522 5.66 6.56 -7.53
C PRO A 522 5.01 5.58 -6.56
N LEU A 523 5.79 4.69 -5.93
CA LEU A 523 5.30 3.67 -4.99
C LEU A 523 5.27 4.17 -3.54
N ASN A 524 5.76 5.40 -3.27
CA ASN A 524 5.84 6.00 -1.93
C ASN A 524 6.66 5.18 -0.92
N PHE A 525 7.69 4.47 -1.40
CA PHE A 525 8.62 3.71 -0.56
C PHE A 525 9.83 4.56 -0.20
N HIS A 526 10.00 4.88 1.07
CA HIS A 526 11.11 5.71 1.57
C HIS A 526 11.90 4.92 2.59
N ARG A 527 12.80 4.04 2.09
CA ARG A 527 13.62 3.19 2.94
C ARG A 527 14.65 4.02 3.72
N ALA A 528 14.72 3.80 5.02
CA ALA A 528 15.58 4.57 5.91
C ALA A 528 17.08 4.42 5.62
N ARG A 529 17.49 3.36 4.91
CA ARG A 529 18.88 3.21 4.43
C ARG A 529 19.38 4.36 3.55
N TRP A 530 18.44 5.06 2.88
CA TRP A 530 18.73 6.19 2.01
C TRP A 530 18.65 7.55 2.73
N LEU A 531 18.11 7.55 3.96
CA LEU A 531 17.90 8.76 4.73
C LEU A 531 19.09 9.06 5.62
N CYS A 532 19.28 10.36 5.89
CA CYS A 532 20.22 10.83 6.90
C CYS A 532 19.64 12.08 7.60
N VAL A 533 19.95 12.27 8.88
CA VAL A 533 19.58 13.46 9.64
C VAL A 533 20.81 14.33 9.80
N ARG A 534 20.80 15.55 9.24
CA ARG A 534 21.89 16.51 9.41
C ARG A 534 21.94 16.93 10.87
N ARG A 535 23.08 16.77 11.49
CA ARG A 535 23.34 17.37 12.81
C ARG A 535 23.41 18.89 12.66
N SER A 536 22.70 19.62 13.51
CA SER A 536 22.79 21.08 13.61
C SER A 536 24.08 21.50 14.26
#